data_190882c2fb181f31227f00166151e13a
#
_entry.id   190882c2fb181f31227f00166151e13a
#
_cell.length_a   1.000
_cell.length_b   1.000
_cell.length_c   1.000
_cell.angle_alpha   90.00
_cell.angle_beta   90.00
_cell.angle_gamma   90.00
#
_symmetry.space_group_name_H-M   'P 1'
#
loop_
_entity.id
_entity.type
_entity.pdbx_description
1 polymer ?
#
loop_
_entity_poly.entity_id
_entity_poly.type
_entity_poly.pdbx_seq_one_letter_code
_entity_poly.pdbx_strand_id
1 'polypeptide(L)'
;MKEITQTKQTRIQREKRLLIQNAALEVFSEFGLRGATLDKIAQTCGLTKPNILYYYASKDEIYTEVLKSLLEEWIRPLKDISEQGDPLTEILQYVQKKLIMSKTRKQESKLFATEILHGAPLTQNILAGSLKETVDEKVELFDKWISEEKIAPVDPYHLIFSIWSMTQHYADFDIQVHSLLNHKNHATIFKDAEHFLLTFFSRCLTRD
;
A
#
# COMPACT_ATOMS: atom_id res chain seq x y z
N MET A 1 -14.67 17.53 -33.69
CA MET A 1 -13.66 17.49 -32.62
C MET A 1 -14.19 18.30 -31.44
N LYS A 2 -14.76 17.64 -30.41
CA LYS A 2 -15.15 18.31 -29.16
C LYS A 2 -14.02 18.07 -28.18
N GLU A 3 -13.29 19.14 -27.84
CA GLU A 3 -12.34 19.15 -26.73
C GLU A 3 -13.10 18.81 -25.44
N ILE A 4 -12.71 17.71 -24.80
CA ILE A 4 -13.17 17.36 -23.46
C ILE A 4 -12.40 18.29 -22.51
N THR A 5 -13.01 19.38 -22.14
CA THR A 5 -12.53 20.29 -21.11
C THR A 5 -12.52 19.51 -19.79
N GLN A 6 -11.34 19.07 -19.32
CA GLN A 6 -11.15 18.59 -17.96
C GLN A 6 -11.50 19.73 -17.01
N THR A 7 -12.69 19.69 -16.45
CA THR A 7 -13.15 20.67 -15.46
C THR A 7 -12.28 20.49 -14.21
N LYS A 8 -11.42 21.47 -13.92
CA LYS A 8 -10.66 21.51 -12.67
C LYS A 8 -11.64 21.38 -11.51
N GLN A 9 -11.56 20.28 -10.78
CA GLN A 9 -12.36 20.09 -9.58
C GLN A 9 -12.14 21.26 -8.63
N THR A 10 -13.22 21.85 -8.12
CA THR A 10 -13.12 22.90 -7.11
C THR A 10 -12.53 22.33 -5.82
N ARG A 11 -11.91 23.18 -4.99
CA ARG A 11 -11.35 22.79 -3.67
C ARG A 11 -12.41 22.06 -2.83
N ILE A 12 -13.64 22.57 -2.82
CA ILE A 12 -14.76 21.99 -2.06
C ILE A 12 -15.11 20.57 -2.58
N GLN A 13 -15.11 20.38 -3.91
CA GLN A 13 -15.36 19.05 -4.46
C GLN A 13 -14.28 18.04 -4.05
N ARG A 14 -13.01 18.45 -4.06
CA ARG A 14 -11.90 17.60 -3.61
C ARG A 14 -12.02 17.23 -2.13
N GLU A 15 -12.32 18.20 -1.27
CA GLU A 15 -12.51 17.97 0.17
C GLU A 15 -13.69 17.01 0.43
N LYS A 16 -14.79 17.14 -0.32
CA LYS A 16 -15.94 16.22 -0.19
C LYS A 16 -15.64 14.82 -0.70
N ARG A 17 -14.92 14.67 -1.84
CA ARG A 17 -14.49 13.36 -2.33
C ARG A 17 -13.58 12.67 -1.30
N LEU A 18 -12.64 13.40 -0.71
CA LEU A 18 -11.74 12.86 0.31
C LEU A 18 -12.50 12.40 1.56
N LEU A 19 -13.48 13.20 2.02
CA LEU A 19 -14.35 12.82 3.14
C LEU A 19 -15.11 11.52 2.87
N ILE A 20 -15.66 11.36 1.65
CA ILE A 20 -16.36 10.13 1.25
C ILE A 20 -15.39 8.95 1.15
N GLN A 21 -14.19 9.14 0.61
CA GLN A 21 -13.17 8.08 0.49
C GLN A 21 -12.72 7.58 1.86
N ASN A 22 -12.49 8.48 2.82
CA ASN A 22 -12.08 8.09 4.18
C ASN A 22 -13.19 7.28 4.89
N ALA A 23 -14.44 7.72 4.79
CA ALA A 23 -15.57 6.97 5.33
C ALA A 23 -15.78 5.62 4.62
N ALA A 24 -15.59 5.60 3.31
CA ALA A 24 -15.69 4.39 2.51
C ALA A 24 -14.58 3.38 2.87
N LEU A 25 -13.35 3.85 3.09
CA LEU A 25 -12.25 3.01 3.56
C LEU A 25 -12.60 2.30 4.88
N GLU A 26 -13.14 3.04 5.85
CA GLU A 26 -13.59 2.47 7.13
C GLU A 26 -14.66 1.39 6.90
N VAL A 27 -15.71 1.72 6.16
CA VAL A 27 -16.83 0.80 5.87
C VAL A 27 -16.37 -0.42 5.06
N PHE A 28 -15.51 -0.25 4.06
CA PHE A 28 -14.99 -1.37 3.28
C PHE A 28 -14.05 -2.26 4.10
N SER A 29 -13.24 -1.68 4.98
CA SER A 29 -12.34 -2.45 5.85
C SER A 29 -13.10 -3.31 6.86
N GLU A 30 -14.26 -2.86 7.32
CA GLU A 30 -15.10 -3.59 8.28
C GLU A 30 -16.01 -4.62 7.61
N PHE A 31 -16.68 -4.24 6.52
CA PHE A 31 -17.75 -5.06 5.91
C PHE A 31 -17.36 -5.71 4.57
N GLY A 32 -16.18 -5.42 4.04
CA GLY A 32 -15.77 -5.78 2.68
C GLY A 32 -16.62 -5.08 1.60
N LEU A 33 -16.27 -5.25 0.34
CA LEU A 33 -17.03 -4.65 -0.77
C LEU A 33 -18.48 -5.14 -0.80
N ARG A 34 -18.74 -6.43 -0.54
CA ARG A 34 -20.09 -7.01 -0.62
C ARG A 34 -21.01 -6.55 0.50
N GLY A 35 -20.48 -6.43 1.74
CA GLY A 35 -21.26 -6.03 2.92
C GLY A 35 -21.41 -4.51 3.11
N ALA A 36 -20.60 -3.72 2.41
CA ALA A 36 -20.69 -2.27 2.41
C ALA A 36 -21.87 -1.77 1.58
N THR A 37 -22.50 -0.69 2.02
CA THR A 37 -23.60 0.00 1.32
C THR A 37 -23.34 1.50 1.25
N LEU A 38 -23.90 2.17 0.23
CA LEU A 38 -23.81 3.63 0.15
C LEU A 38 -24.47 4.32 1.36
N ASP A 39 -25.48 3.69 1.96
CA ASP A 39 -26.16 4.25 3.15
C ASP A 39 -25.23 4.20 4.38
N LYS A 40 -24.45 3.11 4.58
CA LYS A 40 -23.43 3.04 5.63
C LYS A 40 -22.35 4.10 5.42
N ILE A 41 -21.83 4.24 4.19
CA ILE A 41 -20.82 5.25 3.86
C ILE A 41 -21.37 6.66 4.12
N ALA A 42 -22.63 6.93 3.72
CA ALA A 42 -23.28 8.20 3.95
C ALA A 42 -23.40 8.53 5.46
N GLN A 43 -23.81 7.55 6.26
CA GLN A 43 -23.89 7.66 7.71
C GLN A 43 -22.53 7.98 8.33
N THR A 44 -21.47 7.25 7.93
CA THR A 44 -20.11 7.45 8.45
C THR A 44 -19.56 8.84 8.14
N CYS A 45 -19.81 9.40 6.95
CA CYS A 45 -19.32 10.74 6.59
C CYS A 45 -20.29 11.89 6.88
N GLY A 46 -21.45 11.62 7.51
CA GLY A 46 -22.46 12.64 7.82
C GLY A 46 -23.12 13.27 6.58
N LEU A 47 -23.21 12.51 5.49
CA LEU A 47 -23.85 12.92 4.23
C LEU A 47 -25.11 12.08 4.00
N THR A 48 -25.88 12.45 2.95
CA THR A 48 -26.98 11.64 2.44
C THR A 48 -26.52 10.81 1.24
N LYS A 49 -27.17 9.69 0.96
CA LYS A 49 -26.89 8.88 -0.23
C LYS A 49 -26.97 9.67 -1.55
N PRO A 50 -27.97 10.57 -1.78
CA PRO A 50 -27.95 11.46 -2.94
C PRO A 50 -26.72 12.36 -3.03
N ASN A 51 -26.20 12.85 -1.88
CA ASN A 51 -24.96 13.61 -1.87
C ASN A 51 -23.76 12.76 -2.33
N ILE A 52 -23.66 11.49 -1.92
CA ILE A 52 -22.60 10.60 -2.40
C ILE A 52 -22.75 10.36 -3.89
N LEU A 53 -23.95 10.08 -4.37
CA LEU A 53 -24.23 9.81 -5.80
C LEU A 53 -24.00 11.04 -6.70
N TYR A 54 -23.90 12.22 -6.13
CA TYR A 54 -23.44 13.41 -6.87
C TYR A 54 -21.93 13.35 -7.20
N TYR A 55 -21.13 12.72 -6.33
CA TYR A 55 -19.67 12.62 -6.50
C TYR A 55 -19.21 11.32 -7.14
N TYR A 56 -19.97 10.24 -6.98
CA TYR A 56 -19.62 8.88 -7.42
C TYR A 56 -20.84 8.18 -7.98
N ALA A 57 -20.72 7.60 -9.18
CA ALA A 57 -21.82 6.92 -9.84
C ALA A 57 -22.21 5.61 -9.14
N SER A 58 -21.27 4.96 -8.43
CA SER A 58 -21.52 3.67 -7.79
C SER A 58 -20.62 3.45 -6.58
N LYS A 59 -20.94 2.42 -5.78
CA LYS A 59 -20.12 1.91 -4.69
C LYS A 59 -18.78 1.36 -5.22
N ASP A 60 -18.80 0.70 -6.37
CA ASP A 60 -17.61 0.11 -6.99
C ASP A 60 -16.63 1.20 -7.46
N GLU A 61 -17.14 2.33 -7.94
CA GLU A 61 -16.30 3.50 -8.27
C GLU A 61 -15.59 4.03 -7.03
N ILE A 62 -16.31 4.18 -5.91
CA ILE A 62 -15.71 4.61 -4.64
C ILE A 62 -14.64 3.61 -4.19
N TYR A 63 -14.93 2.32 -4.28
CA TYR A 63 -13.99 1.26 -3.89
C TYR A 63 -12.72 1.30 -4.73
N THR A 64 -12.86 1.44 -6.05
CA THR A 64 -11.72 1.56 -6.98
C THR A 64 -10.85 2.79 -6.67
N GLU A 65 -11.48 3.94 -6.40
CA GLU A 65 -10.75 5.17 -6.02
C GLU A 65 -10.03 5.01 -4.67
N VAL A 66 -10.67 4.35 -3.69
CA VAL A 66 -10.02 4.05 -2.38
C VAL A 66 -8.82 3.16 -2.60
N LEU A 67 -8.94 2.05 -3.33
CA LEU A 67 -7.83 1.14 -3.59
C LEU A 67 -6.70 1.81 -4.38
N LYS A 68 -7.03 2.68 -5.33
CA LYS A 68 -6.05 3.46 -6.08
C LYS A 68 -5.25 4.39 -5.16
N SER A 69 -5.94 5.12 -4.29
CA SER A 69 -5.27 5.99 -3.31
C SER A 69 -4.39 5.20 -2.34
N LEU A 70 -4.85 4.04 -1.89
CA LEU A 70 -4.06 3.14 -1.03
C LEU A 70 -2.80 2.66 -1.76
N LEU A 71 -2.92 2.20 -3.00
CA LEU A 71 -1.77 1.75 -3.77
C LEU A 71 -0.75 2.88 -3.98
N GLU A 72 -1.20 4.08 -4.36
CA GLU A 72 -0.32 5.25 -4.54
C GLU A 72 0.48 5.55 -3.26
N GLU A 73 -0.14 5.44 -2.09
CA GLU A 73 0.55 5.62 -0.82
C GLU A 73 1.49 4.46 -0.49
N TRP A 74 1.09 3.22 -0.76
CA TRP A 74 1.88 2.02 -0.46
C TRP A 74 3.11 1.85 -1.35
N ILE A 75 3.09 2.38 -2.58
CA ILE A 75 4.25 2.39 -3.47
C ILE A 75 5.18 3.60 -3.26
N ARG A 76 4.71 4.64 -2.57
CA ARG A 76 5.50 5.86 -2.34
C ARG A 76 6.88 5.57 -1.71
N PRO A 77 7.01 4.74 -0.65
CA PRO A 77 8.33 4.43 -0.11
C PRO A 77 9.28 3.76 -1.10
N LEU A 78 8.77 3.00 -2.07
CA LEU A 78 9.56 2.42 -3.16
C LEU A 78 10.01 3.51 -4.14
N LYS A 79 9.10 4.43 -4.51
CA LYS A 79 9.43 5.58 -5.37
C LYS A 79 10.50 6.49 -4.76
N ASP A 80 10.45 6.66 -3.44
CA ASP A 80 11.35 7.54 -2.69
C ASP A 80 12.79 7.03 -2.60
N ILE A 81 13.07 5.78 -2.99
CA ILE A 81 14.45 5.23 -3.05
C ILE A 81 15.26 6.09 -4.01
N SER A 82 16.34 6.68 -3.52
CA SER A 82 17.18 7.62 -4.25
C SER A 82 18.40 6.94 -4.87
N GLU A 83 18.64 7.15 -6.14
CA GLU A 83 19.88 6.72 -6.82
C GLU A 83 21.14 7.38 -6.21
N GLN A 84 20.98 8.56 -5.60
CA GLN A 84 22.07 9.33 -5.02
C GLN A 84 22.43 8.88 -3.58
N GLY A 85 21.57 8.05 -2.96
CA GLY A 85 21.80 7.53 -1.61
C GLY A 85 22.76 6.34 -1.58
N ASP A 86 23.15 5.96 -0.35
CA ASP A 86 23.86 4.68 -0.14
C ASP A 86 22.88 3.52 -0.36
N PRO A 87 23.15 2.59 -1.30
CA PRO A 87 22.20 1.55 -1.71
C PRO A 87 21.65 0.70 -0.56
N LEU A 88 22.53 0.25 0.35
CA LEU A 88 22.13 -0.56 1.49
C LEU A 88 21.22 0.24 2.43
N THR A 89 21.59 1.47 2.73
CA THR A 89 20.80 2.38 3.58
C THR A 89 19.44 2.67 2.97
N GLU A 90 19.36 2.93 1.66
CA GLU A 90 18.10 3.20 0.95
C GLU A 90 17.14 2.00 1.04
N ILE A 91 17.64 0.78 0.79
CA ILE A 91 16.83 -0.43 0.86
C ILE A 91 16.38 -0.70 2.32
N LEU A 92 17.26 -0.56 3.29
CA LEU A 92 16.90 -0.77 4.70
C LEU A 92 15.87 0.26 5.20
N GLN A 93 15.99 1.52 4.78
CA GLN A 93 14.96 2.54 5.07
C GLN A 93 13.62 2.20 4.40
N TYR A 94 13.65 1.65 3.19
CA TYR A 94 12.43 1.17 2.52
C TYR A 94 11.77 0.04 3.31
N VAL A 95 12.52 -0.97 3.77
CA VAL A 95 12.03 -2.06 4.64
C VAL A 95 11.37 -1.47 5.90
N GLN A 96 12.04 -0.53 6.56
CA GLN A 96 11.54 0.11 7.78
C GLN A 96 10.23 0.88 7.53
N LYS A 97 10.18 1.70 6.47
CA LYS A 97 8.95 2.42 6.07
C LYS A 97 7.80 1.45 5.81
N LYS A 98 8.03 0.35 5.10
CA LYS A 98 7.01 -0.68 4.85
C LYS A 98 6.50 -1.33 6.12
N LEU A 99 7.39 -1.66 7.06
CA LEU A 99 6.99 -2.23 8.36
C LEU A 99 6.19 -1.23 9.20
N ILE A 100 6.55 0.05 9.20
CA ILE A 100 5.78 1.11 9.87
C ILE A 100 4.38 1.22 9.27
N MET A 101 4.24 1.17 7.96
CA MET A 101 2.92 1.16 7.32
C MET A 101 2.09 -0.06 7.73
N SER A 102 2.69 -1.24 7.80
CA SER A 102 2.02 -2.46 8.28
C SER A 102 1.55 -2.34 9.73
N LYS A 103 2.31 -1.61 10.57
CA LYS A 103 1.93 -1.34 11.95
C LYS A 103 0.77 -0.35 12.07
N THR A 104 0.79 0.72 11.28
CA THR A 104 -0.11 1.87 11.44
C THR A 104 -1.35 1.83 10.55
N ARG A 105 -1.32 1.04 9.48
CA ARG A 105 -2.35 0.99 8.43
C ARG A 105 -2.82 -0.44 8.13
N LYS A 106 -3.05 -1.20 9.20
CA LYS A 106 -3.40 -2.63 9.12
C LYS A 106 -4.69 -2.90 8.34
N GLN A 107 -5.72 -2.08 8.56
CA GLN A 107 -7.02 -2.27 7.90
C GLN A 107 -6.91 -2.04 6.40
N GLU A 108 -6.17 -1.02 6.00
CA GLU A 108 -5.91 -0.72 4.59
C GLU A 108 -5.12 -1.85 3.93
N SER A 109 -4.10 -2.38 4.61
CA SER A 109 -3.31 -3.52 4.11
C SER A 109 -4.23 -4.72 3.82
N LYS A 110 -5.06 -5.10 4.79
CA LYS A 110 -6.01 -6.22 4.66
C LYS A 110 -7.02 -6.00 3.53
N LEU A 111 -7.53 -4.77 3.40
CA LEU A 111 -8.47 -4.45 2.32
C LEU A 111 -7.84 -4.66 0.96
N PHE A 112 -6.62 -4.15 0.76
CA PHE A 112 -5.88 -4.30 -0.49
C PHE A 112 -5.50 -5.76 -0.74
N ALA A 113 -4.98 -6.48 0.26
CA ALA A 113 -4.64 -7.89 0.15
C ALA A 113 -5.86 -8.74 -0.23
N THR A 114 -7.04 -8.44 0.34
CA THR A 114 -8.30 -9.12 0.02
C THR A 114 -8.68 -8.94 -1.45
N GLU A 115 -8.55 -7.74 -2.00
CA GLU A 115 -8.80 -7.47 -3.43
C GLU A 115 -7.86 -8.28 -4.33
N ILE A 116 -6.56 -8.32 -4.00
CA ILE A 116 -5.56 -9.10 -4.76
C ILE A 116 -5.88 -10.60 -4.71
N LEU A 117 -6.19 -11.15 -3.53
CA LEU A 117 -6.54 -12.56 -3.36
C LEU A 117 -7.81 -12.97 -4.11
N HIS A 118 -8.73 -12.04 -4.36
CA HIS A 118 -9.92 -12.27 -5.19
C HIS A 118 -9.66 -12.06 -6.70
N GLY A 119 -8.41 -11.91 -7.13
CA GLY A 119 -8.03 -11.78 -8.53
C GLY A 119 -7.99 -10.34 -9.04
N ALA A 120 -8.03 -9.36 -8.15
CA ALA A 120 -7.93 -7.93 -8.46
C ALA A 120 -8.94 -7.41 -9.51
N PRO A 121 -10.24 -7.79 -9.45
CA PRO A 121 -11.20 -7.51 -10.52
C PRO A 121 -11.37 -6.03 -10.83
N LEU A 122 -11.15 -5.15 -9.85
CA LEU A 122 -11.31 -3.69 -9.98
C LEU A 122 -9.99 -2.93 -10.07
N THR A 123 -8.86 -3.58 -9.79
CA THR A 123 -7.54 -2.93 -9.70
C THR A 123 -6.51 -3.44 -10.72
N GLN A 124 -6.82 -4.45 -11.52
CA GLN A 124 -5.89 -5.08 -12.45
C GLN A 124 -5.18 -4.07 -13.37
N ASN A 125 -5.91 -3.09 -13.91
CA ASN A 125 -5.34 -2.04 -14.76
C ASN A 125 -4.34 -1.14 -14.00
N ILE A 126 -4.59 -0.89 -12.71
CA ILE A 126 -3.72 -0.08 -11.86
C ILE A 126 -2.44 -0.85 -11.56
N LEU A 127 -2.56 -2.15 -11.28
CA LEU A 127 -1.42 -3.04 -11.04
C LEU A 127 -0.53 -3.16 -12.28
N ALA A 128 -1.13 -3.36 -13.46
CA ALA A 128 -0.42 -3.48 -14.72
C ALA A 128 0.16 -2.15 -15.23
N GLY A 129 -0.31 -1.02 -14.74
CA GLY A 129 0.15 0.32 -15.08
C GLY A 129 1.18 0.86 -14.06
N SER A 130 0.74 1.81 -13.23
CA SER A 130 1.65 2.60 -12.37
C SER A 130 2.45 1.78 -11.36
N LEU A 131 1.92 0.66 -10.86
CA LEU A 131 2.69 -0.21 -9.98
C LEU A 131 3.83 -0.87 -10.75
N LYS A 132 3.51 -1.48 -11.90
CA LYS A 132 4.51 -2.14 -12.76
C LYS A 132 5.61 -1.16 -13.17
N GLU A 133 5.25 0.02 -13.67
CA GLU A 133 6.20 1.06 -14.07
C GLU A 133 7.16 1.44 -12.92
N THR A 134 6.62 1.62 -11.71
CA THR A 134 7.44 1.95 -10.54
C THR A 134 8.39 0.80 -10.16
N VAL A 135 7.90 -0.44 -10.21
CA VAL A 135 8.71 -1.62 -9.89
C VAL A 135 9.82 -1.78 -10.92
N ASP A 136 9.51 -1.67 -12.22
CA ASP A 136 10.49 -1.80 -13.30
C ASP A 136 11.61 -0.74 -13.17
N GLU A 137 11.26 0.53 -12.86
CA GLU A 137 12.23 1.61 -12.60
C GLU A 137 13.20 1.25 -11.45
N LYS A 138 12.68 0.67 -10.36
CA LYS A 138 13.53 0.32 -9.22
C LYS A 138 14.30 -0.98 -9.42
N VAL A 139 13.79 -1.88 -10.23
CA VAL A 139 14.54 -3.05 -10.70
C VAL A 139 15.77 -2.61 -11.50
N GLU A 140 15.63 -1.68 -12.45
CA GLU A 140 16.76 -1.12 -13.20
C GLU A 140 17.79 -0.45 -12.27
N LEU A 141 17.33 0.28 -11.26
CA LEU A 141 18.22 0.90 -10.27
C LEU A 141 18.98 -0.15 -9.45
N PHE A 142 18.29 -1.20 -8.99
CA PHE A 142 18.92 -2.27 -8.19
C PHE A 142 19.92 -3.08 -9.04
N ASP A 143 19.57 -3.40 -10.29
CA ASP A 143 20.50 -4.05 -11.24
C ASP A 143 21.77 -3.20 -11.46
N LYS A 144 21.61 -1.87 -11.56
CA LYS A 144 22.76 -0.96 -11.63
C LYS A 144 23.64 -1.07 -10.39
N TRP A 145 23.05 -1.04 -9.18
CA TRP A 145 23.81 -1.16 -7.92
C TRP A 145 24.51 -2.51 -7.78
N ILE A 146 23.89 -3.59 -8.28
CA ILE A 146 24.52 -4.92 -8.33
C ILE A 146 25.70 -4.93 -9.32
N SER A 147 25.53 -4.38 -10.53
CA SER A 147 26.57 -4.30 -11.55
C SER A 147 27.77 -3.43 -11.13
N GLU A 148 27.49 -2.39 -10.32
CA GLU A 148 28.50 -1.52 -9.71
C GLU A 148 29.11 -2.12 -8.41
N GLU A 149 28.75 -3.36 -8.09
CA GLU A 149 29.21 -4.07 -6.90
C GLU A 149 28.88 -3.38 -5.54
N LYS A 150 27.89 -2.53 -5.51
CA LYS A 150 27.48 -1.78 -4.31
C LYS A 150 26.62 -2.61 -3.35
N ILE A 151 25.92 -3.62 -3.84
CA ILE A 151 25.18 -4.62 -3.07
C ILE A 151 25.46 -6.03 -3.61
N ALA A 152 25.16 -7.04 -2.79
CA ALA A 152 25.30 -8.43 -3.19
C ALA A 152 24.36 -8.78 -4.36
N PRO A 153 24.71 -9.73 -5.21
CA PRO A 153 23.87 -10.16 -6.34
C PRO A 153 22.60 -10.84 -5.84
N VAL A 154 21.46 -10.25 -6.15
CA VAL A 154 20.10 -10.76 -5.86
C VAL A 154 19.21 -10.48 -7.06
N ASP A 155 18.12 -11.23 -7.23
CA ASP A 155 17.08 -10.87 -8.19
C ASP A 155 16.26 -9.69 -7.63
N PRO A 156 16.22 -8.50 -8.32
CA PRO A 156 15.57 -7.32 -7.80
C PRO A 156 14.05 -7.47 -7.63
N TYR A 157 13.35 -8.21 -8.53
CA TYR A 157 11.92 -8.47 -8.36
C TYR A 157 11.66 -9.28 -7.11
N HIS A 158 12.42 -10.37 -6.93
CA HIS A 158 12.26 -11.23 -5.75
C HIS A 158 12.68 -10.53 -4.46
N LEU A 159 13.64 -9.60 -4.50
CA LEU A 159 13.96 -8.74 -3.35
C LEU A 159 12.76 -7.87 -2.97
N ILE A 160 12.14 -7.17 -3.93
CA ILE A 160 10.96 -6.33 -3.70
C ILE A 160 9.79 -7.18 -3.15
N PHE A 161 9.51 -8.35 -3.75
CA PHE A 161 8.45 -9.25 -3.29
C PHE A 161 8.72 -9.78 -1.87
N SER A 162 9.98 -10.08 -1.54
CA SER A 162 10.38 -10.51 -0.21
C SER A 162 10.15 -9.41 0.82
N ILE A 163 10.52 -8.16 0.50
CA ILE A 163 10.26 -7.01 1.38
C ILE A 163 8.76 -6.86 1.61
N TRP A 164 7.93 -6.94 0.57
CA TRP A 164 6.48 -6.84 0.74
C TRP A 164 5.92 -7.97 1.60
N SER A 165 6.22 -9.21 1.27
CA SER A 165 5.68 -10.36 2.00
C SER A 165 6.09 -10.37 3.47
N MET A 166 7.36 -10.08 3.76
CA MET A 166 7.87 -10.11 5.12
C MET A 166 7.37 -8.94 5.97
N THR A 167 7.14 -7.76 5.40
CA THR A 167 6.62 -6.60 6.13
C THR A 167 5.10 -6.64 6.27
N GLN A 168 4.35 -6.95 5.19
CA GLN A 168 2.89 -6.98 5.21
C GLN A 168 2.32 -8.14 6.01
N HIS A 169 3.07 -9.22 6.22
CA HIS A 169 2.66 -10.34 7.07
C HIS A 169 2.17 -9.90 8.45
N TYR A 170 2.84 -8.90 9.06
CA TYR A 170 2.48 -8.37 10.36
C TYR A 170 1.15 -7.58 10.38
N ALA A 171 0.66 -7.15 9.23
CA ALA A 171 -0.66 -6.53 9.08
C ALA A 171 -1.72 -7.54 8.66
N ASP A 172 -1.46 -8.28 7.59
CA ASP A 172 -2.46 -9.14 6.93
C ASP A 172 -2.77 -10.38 7.76
N PHE A 173 -1.78 -10.92 8.48
CA PHE A 173 -1.87 -12.09 9.35
C PHE A 173 -1.68 -11.75 10.84
N ASP A 174 -2.09 -10.56 11.26
CA ASP A 174 -1.90 -10.06 12.62
C ASP A 174 -2.50 -10.98 13.71
N ILE A 175 -3.63 -11.62 13.43
CA ILE A 175 -4.26 -12.59 14.35
C ILE A 175 -3.32 -13.76 14.58
N GLN A 176 -2.70 -14.29 13.51
CA GLN A 176 -1.73 -15.38 13.61
C GLN A 176 -0.49 -14.94 14.41
N VAL A 177 0.07 -13.77 14.08
CA VAL A 177 1.25 -13.22 14.77
C VAL A 177 0.97 -13.03 16.26
N HIS A 178 -0.18 -12.44 16.62
CA HIS A 178 -0.54 -12.23 18.02
C HIS A 178 -0.84 -13.55 18.76
N SER A 179 -1.44 -14.53 18.09
CA SER A 179 -1.70 -15.84 18.69
C SER A 179 -0.42 -16.58 19.03
N LEU A 180 0.59 -16.49 18.16
CA LEU A 180 1.90 -17.15 18.38
C LEU A 180 2.78 -16.38 19.37
N LEU A 181 2.69 -15.05 19.40
CA LEU A 181 3.47 -14.17 20.26
C LEU A 181 2.62 -13.56 21.38
N ASN A 182 1.66 -14.30 21.91
CA ASN A 182 0.68 -13.84 22.91
C ASN A 182 1.31 -13.34 24.23
N HIS A 183 2.57 -13.73 24.50
CA HIS A 183 3.35 -13.24 25.65
C HIS A 183 3.99 -11.87 25.43
N LYS A 184 3.92 -11.31 24.21
CA LYS A 184 4.47 -9.99 23.85
C LYS A 184 3.37 -8.99 23.56
N ASN A 185 3.59 -7.73 23.95
CA ASN A 185 2.74 -6.65 23.54
C ASN A 185 3.03 -6.21 22.09
N HIS A 186 2.09 -5.51 21.48
CA HIS A 186 2.16 -5.06 20.09
C HIS A 186 3.44 -4.25 19.77
N ALA A 187 3.86 -3.35 20.67
CA ALA A 187 5.05 -2.54 20.46
C ALA A 187 6.33 -3.39 20.42
N THR A 188 6.43 -4.40 21.29
CA THR A 188 7.56 -5.34 21.32
C THR A 188 7.60 -6.20 20.06
N ILE A 189 6.45 -6.70 19.60
CA ILE A 189 6.38 -7.50 18.37
C ILE A 189 6.95 -6.72 17.18
N PHE A 190 6.56 -5.45 17.01
CA PHE A 190 7.06 -4.64 15.89
C PHE A 190 8.52 -4.21 16.06
N LYS A 191 8.99 -3.99 17.28
CA LYS A 191 10.41 -3.72 17.55
C LYS A 191 11.29 -4.93 17.19
N ASP A 192 10.86 -6.12 17.58
CA ASP A 192 11.58 -7.36 17.28
C ASP A 192 11.56 -7.66 15.78
N ALA A 193 10.41 -7.41 15.12
CA ALA A 193 10.27 -7.54 13.67
C ALA A 193 11.20 -6.58 12.92
N GLU A 194 11.28 -5.32 13.33
CA GLU A 194 12.17 -4.33 12.75
C GLU A 194 13.63 -4.77 12.85
N HIS A 195 14.06 -5.16 14.04
CA HIS A 195 15.43 -5.64 14.27
C HIS A 195 15.75 -6.86 13.41
N PHE A 196 14.84 -7.82 13.36
CA PHE A 196 14.99 -9.03 12.54
C PHE A 196 15.10 -8.70 11.05
N LEU A 197 14.14 -7.92 10.51
CA LEU A 197 14.09 -7.61 9.09
C LEU A 197 15.29 -6.79 8.62
N LEU A 198 15.69 -5.76 9.40
CA LEU A 198 16.84 -4.95 9.05
C LEU A 198 18.13 -5.79 9.08
N THR A 199 18.30 -6.67 10.08
CA THR A 199 19.45 -7.58 10.14
C THR A 199 19.44 -8.58 8.98
N PHE A 200 18.27 -9.15 8.65
CA PHE A 200 18.11 -10.12 7.56
C PHE A 200 18.49 -9.50 6.23
N PHE A 201 17.88 -8.38 5.85
CA PHE A 201 18.15 -7.74 4.57
C PHE A 201 19.57 -7.15 4.51
N SER A 202 20.10 -6.62 5.61
CA SER A 202 21.49 -6.18 5.66
C SER A 202 22.46 -7.32 5.32
N ARG A 203 22.30 -8.49 5.95
CA ARG A 203 23.15 -9.66 5.67
C ARG A 203 22.99 -10.19 4.25
N CYS A 204 21.77 -10.16 3.70
CA CYS A 204 21.51 -10.61 2.33
C CYS A 204 22.13 -9.68 1.26
N LEU A 205 22.29 -8.39 1.57
CA LEU A 205 22.68 -7.36 0.62
C LEU A 205 24.13 -6.88 0.80
N THR A 206 24.75 -7.18 1.94
CA THR A 206 26.18 -6.90 2.16
C THR A 206 27.01 -7.91 1.38
N ARG A 207 28.04 -7.44 0.69
CA ARG A 207 29.05 -8.30 0.06
C ARG A 207 30.08 -8.72 1.11
N ASP A 208 30.53 -9.96 1.03
CA ASP A 208 31.65 -10.50 1.80
C ASP A 208 32.99 -9.86 1.39
#